data_6069b7c2f069dcb462bdce26a17e09e3
#
_entry.id   6069b7c2f069dcb462bdce26a17e09e3
#
_cell.length_a   1.000
_cell.length_b   1.000
_cell.length_c   1.000
_cell.angle_alpha   90.00
_cell.angle_beta   90.00
_cell.angle_gamma   90.00
#
_symmetry.space_group_name_H-M   'P 1'
#
loop_
_entity.id
_entity.type
_entity.pdbx_description
1 polymer ?
#
loop_
_entity_poly.entity_id
_entity_poly.type
_entity_poly.pdbx_seq_one_letter_code
_entity_poly.pdbx_strand_id
1 'polypeptide(L)'
;MANITKRELVKRVTDRLGLNGLEVTQQDIHEILGTMIDEIADGLAQGDVVILRNFGVFDVREMKAKTGRNPKCPTEKVHIPARAVVRFKPGKEMKEKVAITLQIIREREREAGDSA
;
A
#
# COMPACT_ATOMS: atom_id res chain seq x y z
N MET A 1 -0.05 -7.71 -14.45
CA MET A 1 -0.37 -6.76 -13.37
C MET A 1 0.42 -5.48 -13.55
N ALA A 2 -0.26 -4.35 -13.57
CA ALA A 2 0.41 -3.07 -13.73
C ALA A 2 0.91 -2.57 -12.38
N ASN A 3 2.11 -2.03 -12.37
CA ASN A 3 2.66 -1.39 -11.18
C ASN A 3 2.55 0.12 -11.35
N ILE A 4 1.91 0.77 -10.39
CA ILE A 4 1.81 2.22 -10.37
C ILE A 4 2.89 2.74 -9.44
N THR A 5 3.93 3.33 -10.01
CA THR A 5 5.03 3.89 -9.25
C THR A 5 4.68 5.30 -8.76
N LYS A 6 5.51 5.84 -7.85
CA LYS A 6 5.37 7.23 -7.41
C LYS A 6 5.39 8.18 -8.60
N ARG A 7 6.26 7.94 -9.57
CA ARG A 7 6.38 8.76 -10.79
C ARG A 7 5.08 8.77 -11.57
N GLU A 8 4.44 7.61 -11.73
CA GLU A 8 3.16 7.50 -12.41
C GLU A 8 2.04 8.21 -11.65
N LEU A 9 2.04 8.10 -10.31
CA LEU A 9 1.08 8.83 -9.48
C LEU A 9 1.24 10.34 -9.61
N VAL A 10 2.48 10.83 -9.63
CA VAL A 10 2.78 12.26 -9.81
C VAL A 10 2.17 12.75 -11.12
N LYS A 11 2.37 12.00 -12.20
CA LYS A 11 1.82 12.34 -13.50
C LYS A 11 0.29 12.39 -13.49
N ARG A 12 -0.34 11.37 -12.92
CA ARG A 12 -1.81 11.29 -12.83
C ARG A 12 -2.40 12.43 -12.00
N VAL A 13 -1.76 12.77 -10.89
CA VAL A 13 -2.21 13.88 -10.04
C VAL A 13 -2.06 15.21 -10.77
N THR A 14 -0.91 15.43 -11.42
CA THR A 14 -0.66 16.66 -12.18
C THR A 14 -1.70 16.85 -13.27
N ASP A 15 -1.99 15.79 -14.04
CA ASP A 15 -2.96 15.84 -15.12
C ASP A 15 -4.37 16.11 -14.61
N ARG A 16 -4.76 15.44 -13.52
CA ARG A 16 -6.09 15.62 -12.92
C ARG A 16 -6.28 17.02 -12.36
N LEU A 17 -5.28 17.59 -11.71
CA LEU A 17 -5.35 18.95 -11.20
C LEU A 17 -5.42 19.96 -12.33
N GLY A 18 -4.70 19.72 -13.42
CA GLY A 18 -4.79 20.54 -14.63
C GLY A 18 -6.20 20.57 -15.22
N LEU A 19 -6.87 19.42 -15.24
CA LEU A 19 -8.28 19.35 -15.70
C LEU A 19 -9.21 20.14 -14.78
N ASN A 20 -8.88 20.28 -13.51
CA ASN A 20 -9.64 21.06 -12.53
C ASN A 20 -9.24 22.54 -12.50
N GLY A 21 -8.37 22.98 -13.42
CA GLY A 21 -7.96 24.37 -13.51
C GLY A 21 -6.78 24.76 -12.63
N LEU A 22 -6.13 23.79 -11.99
CA LEU A 22 -4.93 24.04 -11.17
C LEU A 22 -3.68 23.79 -12.00
N GLU A 23 -2.94 24.85 -12.25
CA GLU A 23 -1.66 24.75 -12.96
C GLU A 23 -0.54 24.50 -11.96
N VAL A 24 -0.10 23.25 -11.87
CA VAL A 24 1.03 22.83 -11.04
C VAL A 24 1.97 22.00 -11.90
N THR A 25 3.26 22.08 -11.59
CA THR A 25 4.26 21.29 -12.31
C THR A 25 4.35 19.88 -11.71
N GLN A 26 4.84 18.93 -12.50
CA GLN A 26 5.12 17.59 -12.00
C GLN A 26 6.14 17.62 -10.86
N GLN A 27 7.11 18.54 -10.92
CA GLN A 27 8.10 18.69 -9.88
C GLN A 27 7.47 19.14 -8.56
N ASP A 28 6.55 20.11 -8.59
CA ASP A 28 5.82 20.54 -7.39
C ASP A 28 5.03 19.39 -6.78
N ILE A 29 4.33 18.62 -7.60
CA ILE A 29 3.54 17.49 -7.13
C ILE A 29 4.46 16.40 -6.58
N HIS A 30 5.59 16.15 -7.21
CA HIS A 30 6.58 15.19 -6.71
C HIS A 30 7.05 15.56 -5.30
N GLU A 31 7.36 16.82 -5.07
CA GLU A 31 7.78 17.30 -3.75
C GLU A 31 6.66 17.20 -2.71
N ILE A 32 5.44 17.60 -3.09
CA ILE A 32 4.27 17.53 -2.19
C ILE A 32 3.98 16.09 -1.78
N LEU A 33 3.91 15.19 -2.74
CA LEU A 33 3.64 13.78 -2.46
C LEU A 33 4.77 13.13 -1.66
N GLY A 34 6.02 13.45 -1.99
CA GLY A 34 7.17 12.94 -1.24
C GLY A 34 7.15 13.39 0.21
N THR A 35 6.88 14.67 0.44
CA THR A 35 6.78 15.22 1.79
C THR A 35 5.63 14.59 2.57
N MET A 36 4.48 14.40 1.93
CA MET A 36 3.34 13.73 2.55
C MET A 36 3.68 12.30 2.98
N ILE A 37 4.32 11.54 2.09
CA ILE A 37 4.73 10.17 2.38
C ILE A 37 5.72 10.14 3.55
N ASP A 38 6.68 11.06 3.57
CA ASP A 38 7.65 11.15 4.65
C ASP A 38 6.99 11.47 5.99
N GLU A 39 6.01 12.38 6.00
CA GLU A 39 5.26 12.71 7.21
C GLU A 39 4.46 11.51 7.72
N ILE A 40 3.85 10.75 6.82
CA ILE A 40 3.14 9.52 7.20
C ILE A 40 4.11 8.51 7.81
N ALA A 41 5.27 8.31 7.19
CA ALA A 41 6.28 7.37 7.68
C ALA A 41 6.82 7.81 9.05
N ASP A 42 7.09 9.09 9.23
CA ASP A 42 7.60 9.62 10.50
C ASP A 42 6.57 9.46 11.62
N GLY A 43 5.30 9.73 11.34
CA GLY A 43 4.22 9.53 12.31
C GLY A 43 4.12 8.07 12.74
N LEU A 44 4.15 7.16 11.79
CA LEU A 44 4.10 5.72 12.08
C LEU A 44 5.33 5.25 12.85
N ALA A 45 6.50 5.81 12.56
CA ALA A 45 7.72 5.49 13.29
C ALA A 45 7.65 5.87 14.77
N GLN A 46 6.82 6.86 15.10
CA GLN A 46 6.57 7.27 16.48
C GLN A 46 5.43 6.50 17.15
N GLY A 47 4.80 5.59 16.42
CA GLY A 47 3.67 4.81 16.91
C GLY A 47 2.32 5.50 16.78
N ASP A 48 2.26 6.60 16.02
CA ASP A 48 1.01 7.31 15.81
C ASP A 48 0.13 6.59 14.78
N VAL A 49 -1.17 6.84 14.86
CA VAL A 49 -2.13 6.36 13.89
C VAL A 49 -2.38 7.46 12.87
N VAL A 50 -2.27 7.13 11.59
CA VAL A 50 -2.52 8.07 10.50
C VAL A 50 -3.88 7.76 9.88
N ILE A 51 -4.80 8.71 9.98
CA ILE A 51 -6.17 8.55 9.50
C ILE A 51 -6.36 9.42 8.25
N LEU A 52 -6.61 8.77 7.11
CA LEU A 52 -6.96 9.44 5.87
C LEU A 52 -8.43 9.16 5.58
N ARG A 53 -9.27 10.16 5.85
CA ARG A 53 -10.71 10.02 5.72
C ARG A 53 -11.11 9.50 4.34
N ASN A 54 -12.01 8.52 4.30
CA ASN A 54 -12.51 7.87 3.08
C ASN A 54 -11.49 7.00 2.35
N PHE A 55 -10.23 7.01 2.78
CA PHE A 55 -9.19 6.18 2.19
C PHE A 55 -8.87 4.99 3.10
N GLY A 56 -8.42 5.28 4.31
CA GLY A 56 -8.09 4.23 5.25
C GLY A 56 -7.27 4.73 6.42
N VAL A 57 -6.84 3.79 7.24
CA VAL A 57 -6.09 4.05 8.45
C VAL A 57 -4.80 3.24 8.41
N PHE A 58 -3.68 3.90 8.67
CA PHE A 58 -2.38 3.24 8.86
C PHE A 58 -2.07 3.20 10.35
N ASP A 59 -1.72 2.04 10.86
CA ASP A 59 -1.26 1.90 12.24
C ASP A 59 -0.04 0.97 12.30
N VAL A 60 0.55 0.89 13.49
CA VAL A 60 1.68 -0.01 13.74
C VAL A 60 1.24 -1.00 14.80
N ARG A 61 1.48 -2.29 14.54
CA ARG A 61 1.19 -3.33 15.54
C ARG A 61 2.43 -4.15 15.80
N GLU A 62 2.46 -4.69 17.01
CA GLU A 62 3.48 -5.66 17.38
C GLU A 62 3.11 -7.03 16.84
N MET A 63 4.03 -7.64 16.14
CA MET A 63 3.95 -9.07 15.82
C MET A 63 4.81 -9.79 16.83
N LYS A 64 4.19 -10.68 17.62
CA LYS A 64 4.88 -11.43 18.67
C LYS A 64 5.94 -12.35 18.11
N ALA A 65 6.98 -12.59 18.91
CA ALA A 65 7.99 -13.59 18.56
C ALA A 65 7.33 -14.95 18.35
N LYS A 66 7.79 -15.66 17.36
CA LYS A 66 7.29 -17.01 17.06
C LYS A 66 8.41 -17.89 16.54
N THR A 67 8.17 -19.20 16.57
CA THR A 67 9.07 -20.18 15.97
C THR A 67 8.48 -20.64 14.64
N GLY A 68 9.24 -20.43 13.56
CA GLY A 68 8.88 -20.90 12.24
C GLY A 68 9.72 -22.10 11.85
N ARG A 69 9.45 -22.65 10.68
CA ARG A 69 10.22 -23.72 10.08
C ARG A 69 10.86 -23.26 8.79
N ASN A 70 12.10 -23.68 8.56
CA ASN A 70 12.78 -23.40 7.31
C ASN A 70 12.13 -24.24 6.21
N PRO A 71 11.58 -23.63 5.12
CA PRO A 71 10.97 -24.40 4.03
C PRO A 71 11.93 -25.37 3.34
N LYS A 72 13.23 -25.07 3.34
CA LYS A 72 14.26 -25.93 2.75
C LYS A 72 14.66 -27.08 3.64
N CYS A 73 14.42 -26.95 4.96
CA CYS A 73 14.74 -27.97 5.94
C CYS A 73 13.65 -27.97 7.03
N PRO A 74 12.51 -28.68 6.81
CA PRO A 74 11.35 -28.61 7.70
C PRO A 74 11.61 -29.04 9.16
N THR A 75 12.69 -29.75 9.41
CA THR A 75 13.08 -30.17 10.76
C THR A 75 13.83 -29.07 11.50
N GLU A 76 14.30 -28.04 10.81
CA GLU A 76 15.04 -26.94 11.39
C GLU A 76 14.09 -25.84 11.84
N LYS A 77 14.15 -25.48 13.13
CA LYS A 77 13.33 -24.42 13.69
C LYS A 77 14.06 -23.08 13.54
N VAL A 78 13.34 -22.06 13.06
CA VAL A 78 13.86 -20.70 12.94
C VAL A 78 13.13 -19.82 13.94
N HIS A 79 13.88 -19.10 14.77
CA HIS A 79 13.32 -18.14 15.71
C HIS A 79 13.07 -16.81 15.00
N ILE A 80 11.83 -16.34 15.03
CA ILE A 80 11.44 -15.04 14.48
C ILE A 80 11.18 -14.10 15.65
N PRO A 81 12.02 -13.05 15.85
CA PRO A 81 11.85 -12.13 16.98
C PRO A 81 10.58 -11.29 16.82
N ALA A 82 10.13 -10.71 17.91
CA ALA A 82 9.04 -9.75 17.91
C ALA A 82 9.45 -8.53 17.04
N ARG A 83 8.51 -7.96 16.34
CA ARG A 83 8.76 -6.81 15.47
C ARG A 83 7.54 -5.91 15.32
N ALA A 84 7.79 -4.66 15.00
CA ALA A 84 6.73 -3.72 14.65
C ALA A 84 6.43 -3.83 13.14
N VAL A 85 5.15 -3.89 12.79
CA VAL A 85 4.74 -3.93 11.39
C VAL A 85 3.67 -2.88 11.14
N VAL A 86 3.71 -2.29 9.96
CA VAL A 86 2.70 -1.33 9.51
C VAL A 86 1.49 -2.10 9.00
N ARG A 87 0.31 -1.68 9.43
CA ARG A 87 -0.95 -2.25 8.96
C ARG A 87 -1.79 -1.16 8.32
N PHE A 88 -2.37 -1.47 7.17
CA PHE A 88 -3.34 -0.61 6.49
C PHE A 88 -4.72 -1.22 6.60
N LYS A 89 -5.68 -0.42 7.11
CA LYS A 89 -7.09 -0.79 7.13
C LYS A 89 -7.84 0.11 6.15
N PRO A 90 -8.39 -0.43 5.07
CA PRO A 90 -9.14 0.39 4.12
C PRO A 90 -10.42 0.93 4.76
N GLY A 91 -10.78 2.16 4.38
CA GLY A 91 -12.03 2.75 4.80
C GLY A 91 -13.21 2.21 3.99
N LYS A 92 -14.42 2.63 4.37
CA LYS A 92 -15.65 2.14 3.72
C LYS A 92 -15.66 2.40 2.22
N GLU A 93 -15.35 3.62 1.80
CA GLU A 93 -15.35 3.98 0.38
C GLU A 93 -14.29 3.20 -0.41
N MET A 94 -13.13 2.97 0.19
CA MET A 94 -12.08 2.15 -0.43
C MET A 94 -12.57 0.72 -0.63
N LYS A 95 -13.23 0.13 0.37
CA LYS A 95 -13.78 -1.22 0.28
C LYS A 95 -14.81 -1.32 -0.83
N GLU A 96 -15.68 -0.32 -0.95
CA GLU A 96 -16.70 -0.28 -2.01
C GLU A 96 -16.05 -0.18 -3.39
N LYS A 97 -15.03 0.66 -3.54
CA LYS A 97 -14.31 0.81 -4.82
C LYS A 97 -13.65 -0.48 -5.28
N VAL A 98 -13.06 -1.24 -4.36
CA VAL A 98 -12.35 -2.48 -4.73
C VAL A 98 -13.23 -3.70 -4.75
N ALA A 99 -14.50 -3.60 -4.37
CA ALA A 99 -15.41 -4.75 -4.37
C ALA A 99 -15.52 -5.38 -5.77
N ILE A 100 -15.50 -4.57 -6.83
CA ILE A 100 -15.56 -5.04 -8.21
C ILE A 100 -14.25 -5.68 -8.67
N THR A 101 -13.17 -5.46 -7.94
CA THR A 101 -11.84 -5.96 -8.31
C THR A 101 -11.76 -7.48 -8.21
N LEU A 102 -12.63 -8.09 -7.40
CA LEU A 102 -12.67 -9.55 -7.28
C LEU A 102 -12.85 -10.22 -8.65
N GLN A 103 -13.72 -9.67 -9.47
CA GLN A 103 -13.96 -10.17 -10.83
C GLN A 103 -12.68 -10.11 -11.67
N ILE A 104 -11.97 -8.98 -11.59
CA ILE A 104 -10.72 -8.77 -12.32
C ILE A 104 -9.65 -9.76 -11.87
N ILE A 105 -9.53 -9.99 -10.56
CA ILE A 105 -8.58 -10.95 -10.00
C ILE A 105 -8.88 -12.35 -10.50
N ARG A 106 -10.15 -12.75 -10.49
CA ARG A 106 -10.56 -14.08 -10.96
C ARG A 106 -10.25 -14.29 -12.44
N GLU A 107 -10.46 -13.27 -13.27
CA GLU A 107 -10.14 -13.32 -14.69
C GLU A 107 -8.64 -13.47 -14.92
N ARG A 108 -7.80 -12.74 -14.16
CA ARG A 108 -6.34 -12.85 -14.23
C ARG A 108 -5.86 -14.26 -13.86
N GLU A 109 -6.44 -14.83 -12.81
CA GLU A 109 -6.10 -16.19 -12.37
C GLU A 109 -6.49 -17.22 -13.42
N ARG A 110 -7.65 -17.03 -14.06
CA ARG A 110 -8.12 -17.90 -15.14
C ARG A 110 -7.15 -17.85 -16.33
N GLU A 111 -6.75 -16.66 -16.76
CA GLU A 111 -5.80 -16.48 -17.85
C GLU A 111 -4.43 -17.10 -17.52
N ALA A 112 -3.97 -16.94 -16.28
CA ALA A 112 -2.72 -17.55 -15.83
C ALA A 112 -2.80 -19.09 -15.84
N GLY A 113 -3.98 -19.63 -15.48
CA GLY A 113 -4.23 -21.06 -15.55
C GLY A 113 -4.26 -21.61 -16.97
N ASP A 114 -4.86 -20.85 -17.90
CA ASP A 114 -4.97 -21.24 -19.30
C ASP A 114 -3.64 -21.17 -20.03
N SER A 115 -2.71 -20.33 -19.57
CA SER A 115 -1.40 -20.20 -20.20
C SER A 115 -0.38 -21.24 -19.72
N ALA A 116 -0.77 -22.10 -18.81
CA ALA A 116 0.11 -23.16 -18.29
C ALA A 116 0.15 -24.42 -19.21
#